data_8627fd6937cdfab4a65d47a849f5350c
#
_entry.id   8627fd6937cdfab4a65d47a849f5350c
#
_cell.length_a   1.000
_cell.length_b   1.000
_cell.length_c   1.000
_cell.angle_alpha   90.00
_cell.angle_beta   90.00
_cell.angle_gamma   90.00
#
_symmetry.space_group_name_H-M   'P 1'
#
loop_
_entity.id
_entity.type
_entity.pdbx_description
1 polymer ?
#
loop_
_entity_poly.entity_id
_entity_poly.type
_entity_poly.pdbx_seq_one_letter_code
_entity_poly.pdbx_strand_id
1 'polypeptide(L)'
;MILSSPTKILFGSTFVALISLPMGMDRAFAAPKSAKVETVKLEPVQESQSAKLLRAANITGVLSATDISRYRVIFKLQVNGEWRAADKIIKILDDRILMGHVMAQRYLHPTKYRSRYKELKAWLDQYADHPQAHRLYKLALKRRPKNWKMPKKPTGSFNNGSGHDGRNLGYAFYNPRRKLNRAQRQERRGLDRRMRYYLRKGWTKSYKKLVRSKRVNQLFHPVELDRSKSRLAQGYYGDNRDQWAYDWANQAVKRSGKYLPEANWTAALAAWRLKKYDTSRQHFEAVSTSAYSSPWLVTAGAFWAARASIKIRQPALYNKYLAAASAYPRTFYGILARRLLGLEVKYNWTPPPLAKDALSELSKAPGGQRAVTLLQIGEDHGAE
;
A
#
# COMPACT_ATOMS: atom_id res chain seq x y z
N MET A 1 -24.30 -44.46 -2.99
CA MET A 1 -23.58 -44.94 -1.81
C MET A 1 -22.26 -44.25 -1.81
N ILE A 2 -21.87 -43.44 -0.92
CA ILE A 2 -21.99 -43.08 0.48
C ILE A 2 -21.72 -41.57 0.60
N LEU A 3 -22.59 -40.94 1.35
CA LEU A 3 -22.50 -39.53 1.82
C LEU A 3 -21.34 -39.37 2.82
N SER A 4 -20.69 -38.21 2.85
CA SER A 4 -20.07 -37.70 4.07
C SER A 4 -20.30 -36.19 4.22
N SER A 5 -20.87 -35.85 5.35
CA SER A 5 -21.34 -34.55 5.81
C SER A 5 -20.23 -33.61 6.26
N PRO A 6 -20.50 -32.30 6.40
CA PRO A 6 -19.54 -31.33 6.89
C PRO A 6 -19.52 -31.26 8.43
N THR A 7 -18.35 -31.19 9.01
CA THR A 7 -18.08 -31.08 10.44
C THR A 7 -18.45 -29.69 10.96
N LYS A 8 -19.40 -29.65 11.90
CA LYS A 8 -19.72 -28.45 12.68
C LYS A 8 -18.69 -28.27 13.78
N ILE A 9 -18.09 -27.10 13.88
CA ILE A 9 -17.28 -26.70 15.04
C ILE A 9 -18.22 -26.05 16.07
N LEU A 10 -18.34 -26.70 17.25
CA LEU A 10 -19.06 -26.19 18.43
C LEU A 10 -18.21 -25.12 19.14
N PHE A 11 -18.81 -23.97 19.40
CA PHE A 11 -18.32 -23.00 20.38
C PHE A 11 -18.73 -23.42 21.78
N GLY A 12 -17.75 -23.67 22.65
CA GLY A 12 -17.96 -23.94 24.06
C GLY A 12 -18.22 -22.66 24.85
N SER A 13 -19.38 -22.61 25.51
CA SER A 13 -19.75 -21.58 26.48
C SER A 13 -19.06 -21.83 27.81
N THR A 14 -18.25 -20.89 28.28
CA THR A 14 -17.66 -20.92 29.61
C THR A 14 -18.59 -20.18 30.60
N PHE A 15 -19.12 -20.88 31.56
CA PHE A 15 -19.91 -20.37 32.68
C PHE A 15 -19.02 -19.50 33.58
N VAL A 16 -19.46 -18.26 33.86
CA VAL A 16 -18.92 -17.44 34.93
C VAL A 16 -19.79 -17.59 36.16
N ALA A 17 -19.22 -18.14 37.22
CA ALA A 17 -19.86 -18.26 38.54
C ALA A 17 -19.87 -16.90 39.23
N LEU A 18 -21.07 -16.46 39.63
CA LEU A 18 -21.27 -15.33 40.54
C LEU A 18 -20.88 -15.76 41.94
N ILE A 19 -19.88 -15.11 42.52
CA ILE A 19 -19.62 -15.15 43.97
C ILE A 19 -20.12 -13.82 44.56
N SER A 20 -21.18 -13.91 45.34
CA SER A 20 -21.71 -12.83 46.18
C SER A 20 -20.87 -12.71 47.44
N LEU A 21 -20.37 -11.48 47.73
CA LEU A 21 -19.79 -11.11 49.02
C LEU A 21 -20.53 -9.89 49.59
N PRO A 22 -20.63 -9.78 50.92
CA PRO A 22 -21.63 -8.96 51.58
C PRO A 22 -21.24 -7.49 51.75
N MET A 23 -22.25 -6.64 51.80
CA MET A 23 -22.19 -5.24 52.22
C MET A 23 -21.60 -5.10 53.64
N GLY A 24 -20.68 -4.15 53.76
CA GLY A 24 -20.20 -3.71 55.09
C GLY A 24 -19.39 -2.42 55.03
N MET A 25 -20.04 -1.37 55.48
CA MET A 25 -19.46 -0.20 56.23
C MET A 25 -18.65 0.89 55.51
N ASP A 26 -19.24 2.03 55.62
CA ASP A 26 -18.71 3.41 55.61
C ASP A 26 -17.19 3.58 55.75
N ARG A 27 -16.60 4.19 54.74
CA ARG A 27 -15.35 4.95 54.91
C ARG A 27 -15.46 6.33 54.26
N ALA A 28 -15.34 7.32 55.11
CA ALA A 28 -15.26 8.74 54.79
C ALA A 28 -14.30 9.04 53.66
N PHE A 29 -14.74 9.86 52.70
CA PHE A 29 -13.91 10.44 51.65
C PHE A 29 -12.92 11.43 52.29
N ALA A 30 -11.68 11.02 52.47
CA ALA A 30 -10.56 11.95 52.75
C ALA A 30 -10.16 12.58 51.41
N ALA A 31 -10.17 13.91 51.37
CA ALA A 31 -9.68 14.70 50.22
C ALA A 31 -8.21 14.34 49.91
N PRO A 32 -7.84 14.20 48.61
CA PRO A 32 -6.46 13.89 48.26
C PRO A 32 -5.55 15.09 48.61
N LYS A 33 -4.61 14.84 49.49
CA LYS A 33 -3.51 15.75 49.82
C LYS A 33 -2.80 16.13 48.51
N SER A 34 -2.54 17.42 48.35
CA SER A 34 -1.76 18.01 47.25
C SER A 34 -0.45 17.25 47.10
N ALA A 35 -0.32 16.48 46.03
CA ALA A 35 0.93 15.85 45.65
C ALA A 35 1.93 16.94 45.30
N LYS A 36 3.00 17.04 46.07
CA LYS A 36 4.19 17.84 45.75
C LYS A 36 4.65 17.40 44.35
N VAL A 37 4.88 18.37 43.48
CA VAL A 37 5.47 18.18 42.18
C VAL A 37 6.90 17.69 42.40
N GLU A 38 7.11 16.38 42.39
CA GLU A 38 8.44 15.81 42.22
C GLU A 38 8.96 16.26 40.85
N THR A 39 10.05 17.03 40.93
CA THR A 39 10.87 17.33 39.73
C THR A 39 11.29 15.97 39.14
N VAL A 40 10.75 15.62 37.98
CA VAL A 40 11.15 14.43 37.25
C VAL A 40 12.65 14.55 36.98
N LYS A 41 13.47 13.85 37.76
CA LYS A 41 14.89 13.70 37.46
C LYS A 41 15.01 13.02 36.10
N LEU A 42 15.49 13.77 35.11
CA LEU A 42 15.84 13.25 33.80
C LEU A 42 17.08 12.36 33.99
N GLU A 43 16.89 11.05 34.01
CA GLU A 43 18.02 10.13 34.01
C GLU A 43 18.83 10.30 32.72
N PRO A 44 20.18 10.13 32.76
CA PRO A 44 21.00 10.20 31.58
C PRO A 44 20.58 9.05 30.64
N VAL A 45 19.98 9.41 29.53
CA VAL A 45 19.39 8.46 28.59
C VAL A 45 20.51 7.83 27.77
N GLN A 46 20.58 6.48 27.77
CA GLN A 46 21.46 5.74 26.86
C GLN A 46 21.19 6.18 25.41
N GLU A 47 22.24 6.58 24.73
CA GLU A 47 22.21 6.99 23.32
C GLU A 47 21.75 5.81 22.46
N SER A 48 20.71 6.02 21.64
CA SER A 48 20.22 4.98 20.72
C SER A 48 21.28 4.62 19.68
N GLN A 49 21.22 3.39 19.13
CA GLN A 49 22.14 2.96 18.07
C GLN A 49 22.07 3.93 16.87
N SER A 50 20.89 4.39 16.51
CA SER A 50 20.67 5.36 15.43
C SER A 50 21.30 6.71 15.72
N ALA A 51 21.25 7.20 16.97
CA ALA A 51 21.92 8.43 17.38
C ALA A 51 23.45 8.30 17.32
N LYS A 52 24.01 7.13 17.68
CA LYS A 52 25.45 6.83 17.53
C LYS A 52 25.87 6.85 16.05
N LEU A 53 25.05 6.29 15.15
CA LEU A 53 25.31 6.31 13.72
C LEU A 53 25.27 7.73 13.13
N LEU A 54 24.31 8.55 13.55
CA LEU A 54 24.24 9.96 13.16
C LEU A 54 25.49 10.73 13.57
N ARG A 55 25.97 10.51 14.81
CA ARG A 55 27.21 11.12 15.32
C ARG A 55 28.44 10.64 14.55
N ALA A 56 28.55 9.34 14.30
CA ALA A 56 29.64 8.77 13.50
C ALA A 56 29.68 9.32 12.05
N ALA A 57 28.50 9.67 11.51
CA ALA A 57 28.39 10.31 10.19
C ALA A 57 28.61 11.85 10.24
N ASN A 58 29.01 12.41 11.37
CA ASN A 58 29.18 13.88 11.59
C ASN A 58 27.95 14.69 11.22
N ILE A 59 26.75 14.17 11.48
CA ILE A 59 25.52 14.91 11.30
C ILE A 59 25.29 15.74 12.56
N THR A 60 25.33 17.06 12.39
CA THR A 60 24.95 17.99 13.45
C THR A 60 23.49 17.73 13.81
N GLY A 61 23.26 17.38 15.07
CA GLY A 61 21.91 17.13 15.57
C GLY A 61 21.06 18.39 15.46
N VAL A 62 19.80 18.20 15.08
CA VAL A 62 18.80 19.29 15.02
C VAL A 62 18.38 19.71 16.44
N LEU A 63 18.25 18.72 17.35
CA LEU A 63 17.82 18.97 18.73
C LEU A 63 18.99 19.07 19.72
N SER A 64 18.81 19.91 20.72
CA SER A 64 19.65 19.92 21.92
C SER A 64 19.48 18.64 22.75
N ALA A 65 20.48 18.26 23.54
CA ALA A 65 20.38 17.10 24.44
C ALA A 65 19.18 17.19 25.40
N THR A 66 18.85 18.41 25.82
CA THR A 66 17.71 18.71 26.69
C THR A 66 16.39 18.39 25.98
N ASP A 67 16.23 18.86 24.75
CA ASP A 67 15.00 18.61 23.98
C ASP A 67 14.86 17.14 23.54
N ILE A 68 15.96 16.45 23.25
CA ILE A 68 15.95 15.00 23.03
C ILE A 68 15.33 14.27 24.24
N SER A 69 15.79 14.63 25.46
CA SER A 69 15.26 14.02 26.68
C SER A 69 13.79 14.39 26.90
N ARG A 70 13.42 15.67 26.67
CA ARG A 70 12.04 16.15 26.77
C ARG A 70 11.09 15.41 25.81
N TYR A 71 11.45 15.26 24.54
CA TYR A 71 10.62 14.55 23.55
C TYR A 71 10.41 13.07 23.91
N ARG A 72 11.46 12.37 24.37
CA ARG A 72 11.34 10.99 24.84
C ARG A 72 10.33 10.85 25.97
N VAL A 73 10.39 11.75 26.95
CA VAL A 73 9.43 11.76 28.06
C VAL A 73 8.02 12.10 27.57
N ILE A 74 7.86 13.06 26.68
CA ILE A 74 6.56 13.41 26.08
C ILE A 74 5.93 12.19 25.40
N PHE A 75 6.65 11.50 24.51
CA PHE A 75 6.13 10.32 23.81
C PHE A 75 5.73 9.21 24.79
N LYS A 76 6.55 8.94 25.82
CA LYS A 76 6.25 7.95 26.87
C LYS A 76 4.99 8.31 27.67
N LEU A 77 4.86 9.56 28.12
CA LEU A 77 3.68 10.04 28.85
C LEU A 77 2.40 9.95 27.99
N GLN A 78 2.51 10.26 26.70
CA GLN A 78 1.37 10.19 25.80
C GLN A 78 0.90 8.75 25.53
N VAL A 79 1.79 7.76 25.45
CA VAL A 79 1.43 6.35 25.37
C VAL A 79 0.55 5.95 26.57
N ASN A 80 0.88 6.46 27.75
CA ASN A 80 0.12 6.23 28.98
C ASN A 80 -1.15 7.09 29.09
N GLY A 81 -1.36 8.06 28.19
CA GLY A 81 -2.46 9.01 28.24
C GLY A 81 -2.35 10.07 29.33
N GLU A 82 -1.13 10.38 29.75
CA GLU A 82 -0.81 11.38 30.79
C GLU A 82 -0.68 12.78 30.18
N TRP A 83 -1.76 13.28 29.58
CA TRP A 83 -1.76 14.50 28.77
C TRP A 83 -1.31 15.75 29.51
N ARG A 84 -1.73 15.91 30.80
CA ARG A 84 -1.39 17.07 31.59
C ARG A 84 0.12 17.14 31.90
N ALA A 85 0.73 15.99 32.18
CA ALA A 85 2.18 15.92 32.42
C ALA A 85 2.95 16.19 31.09
N ALA A 86 2.52 15.59 30.00
CA ALA A 86 3.09 15.85 28.67
C ALA A 86 2.99 17.34 28.30
N ASP A 87 1.85 17.98 28.52
CA ASP A 87 1.62 19.41 28.19
C ASP A 87 2.53 20.36 28.98
N LYS A 88 2.89 20.03 30.22
CA LYS A 88 3.87 20.79 30.98
C LYS A 88 5.24 20.79 30.29
N ILE A 89 5.68 19.63 29.79
CA ILE A 89 6.96 19.49 29.11
C ILE A 89 6.91 20.13 27.72
N ILE A 90 5.81 19.98 27.00
CA ILE A 90 5.62 20.61 25.67
C ILE A 90 5.75 22.14 25.75
N LYS A 91 5.35 22.76 26.86
CA LYS A 91 5.45 24.22 27.04
C LYS A 91 6.89 24.72 27.09
N ILE A 92 7.81 23.91 27.62
CA ILE A 92 9.22 24.25 27.83
C ILE A 92 10.13 23.67 26.73
N LEU A 93 9.59 23.17 25.64
CA LEU A 93 10.37 22.77 24.45
C LEU A 93 10.93 24.00 23.76
N ASP A 94 12.23 23.96 23.49
CA ASP A 94 12.95 25.02 22.76
C ASP A 94 12.71 24.84 21.25
N ASP A 95 12.80 23.60 20.72
CA ASP A 95 12.50 23.28 19.32
C ASP A 95 11.22 22.45 19.21
N ARG A 96 10.31 22.87 18.32
CA ARG A 96 9.00 22.27 18.11
C ARG A 96 8.88 21.44 16.82
N ILE A 97 10.00 21.04 16.23
CA ILE A 97 10.03 20.33 14.93
C ILE A 97 9.20 19.04 14.93
N LEU A 98 9.15 18.30 16.04
CA LEU A 98 8.37 17.05 16.15
C LEU A 98 6.93 17.25 16.66
N MET A 99 6.43 18.47 16.79
CA MET A 99 5.07 18.70 17.29
C MET A 99 4.00 18.05 16.41
N GLY A 100 4.24 17.92 15.11
CA GLY A 100 3.37 17.15 14.22
C GLY A 100 3.20 15.69 14.65
N HIS A 101 4.31 15.03 15.04
CA HIS A 101 4.34 13.66 15.52
C HIS A 101 3.72 13.53 16.92
N VAL A 102 4.07 14.42 17.83
CA VAL A 102 3.51 14.47 19.20
C VAL A 102 1.98 14.57 19.14
N MET A 103 1.45 15.50 18.36
CA MET A 103 -0.01 15.67 18.26
C MET A 103 -0.68 14.55 17.47
N ALA A 104 0.00 13.98 16.47
CA ALA A 104 -0.52 12.80 15.74
C ALA A 104 -0.69 11.60 16.69
N GLN A 105 0.29 11.31 17.54
CA GLN A 105 0.21 10.24 18.53
C GLN A 105 -0.99 10.47 19.48
N ARG A 106 -1.17 11.68 19.99
CA ARG A 106 -2.31 12.05 20.86
C ARG A 106 -3.64 11.85 20.16
N TYR A 107 -3.80 12.38 18.92
CA TYR A 107 -5.07 12.35 18.20
C TYR A 107 -5.45 10.96 17.71
N LEU A 108 -4.49 10.08 17.53
CA LEU A 108 -4.68 8.70 17.14
C LEU A 108 -4.69 7.72 18.31
N HIS A 109 -4.58 8.20 19.54
CA HIS A 109 -4.59 7.34 20.72
C HIS A 109 -5.91 6.52 20.78
N PRO A 110 -5.83 5.20 20.96
CA PRO A 110 -6.98 4.31 20.77
C PRO A 110 -8.13 4.56 21.74
N THR A 111 -7.85 4.87 23.00
CA THR A 111 -8.86 4.91 24.07
C THR A 111 -8.88 6.20 24.89
N LYS A 112 -7.72 6.76 25.25
CA LYS A 112 -7.62 7.84 26.25
C LYS A 112 -7.76 9.25 25.67
N TYR A 113 -7.86 9.42 24.35
CA TYR A 113 -8.05 10.71 23.71
C TYR A 113 -9.08 10.66 22.58
N ARG A 114 -10.04 11.57 22.62
CA ARG A 114 -11.01 11.75 21.54
C ARG A 114 -10.82 13.10 20.87
N SER A 115 -10.02 13.16 19.82
CA SER A 115 -9.73 14.38 19.08
C SER A 115 -11.01 15.02 18.51
N ARG A 116 -11.12 16.35 18.58
CA ARG A 116 -12.22 17.14 18.02
C ARG A 116 -11.92 17.51 16.57
N TYR A 117 -12.96 17.79 15.78
CA TYR A 117 -12.78 18.19 14.40
C TYR A 117 -11.90 19.44 14.23
N LYS A 118 -12.04 20.44 15.09
CA LYS A 118 -11.22 21.67 15.08
C LYS A 118 -9.74 21.35 15.21
N GLU A 119 -9.37 20.45 16.11
CA GLU A 119 -7.99 20.03 16.35
C GLU A 119 -7.41 19.32 15.13
N LEU A 120 -8.17 18.36 14.59
CA LEU A 120 -7.76 17.60 13.40
C LEU A 120 -7.60 18.51 12.18
N LYS A 121 -8.51 19.48 12.02
CA LYS A 121 -8.44 20.43 10.91
C LYS A 121 -7.20 21.33 11.05
N ALA A 122 -6.98 21.93 12.22
CA ALA A 122 -5.82 22.78 12.49
C ALA A 122 -4.49 22.03 12.28
N TRP A 123 -4.42 20.77 12.73
CA TRP A 123 -3.27 19.91 12.50
C TRP A 123 -3.02 19.65 11.01
N LEU A 124 -4.06 19.33 10.25
CA LEU A 124 -3.96 19.10 8.81
C LEU A 124 -3.60 20.35 8.02
N ASP A 125 -3.97 21.52 8.50
CA ASP A 125 -3.60 22.80 7.86
C ASP A 125 -2.08 23.01 7.92
N GLN A 126 -1.40 22.52 9.00
CA GLN A 126 0.05 22.67 9.22
C GLN A 126 0.87 21.46 8.72
N TYR A 127 0.37 20.25 8.91
CA TYR A 127 1.11 18.99 8.71
C TYR A 127 0.48 18.09 7.64
N ALA A 128 0.03 18.67 6.54
CA ALA A 128 -0.58 17.89 5.44
C ALA A 128 0.39 16.91 4.77
N ASP A 129 1.69 17.15 4.90
CA ASP A 129 2.80 16.33 4.39
C ASP A 129 3.23 15.21 5.34
N HIS A 130 2.68 15.18 6.56
CA HIS A 130 3.07 14.22 7.60
C HIS A 130 2.64 12.77 7.22
N PRO A 131 3.43 11.73 7.56
CA PRO A 131 3.09 10.32 7.26
C PRO A 131 1.68 9.91 7.75
N GLN A 132 1.24 10.40 8.90
CA GLN A 132 -0.09 10.10 9.45
C GLN A 132 -1.23 10.99 8.87
N ALA A 133 -0.93 11.91 7.96
CA ALA A 133 -1.92 12.88 7.46
C ALA A 133 -3.13 12.20 6.80
N HIS A 134 -2.92 11.12 6.04
CA HIS A 134 -4.03 10.36 5.44
C HIS A 134 -4.96 9.72 6.47
N ARG A 135 -4.40 9.23 7.58
CA ARG A 135 -5.16 8.60 8.66
C ARG A 135 -5.97 9.64 9.43
N LEU A 136 -5.33 10.76 9.77
CA LEU A 136 -5.99 11.89 10.45
C LEU A 136 -7.03 12.58 9.56
N TYR A 137 -6.79 12.68 8.26
CA TYR A 137 -7.77 13.20 7.31
C TYR A 137 -9.05 12.34 7.24
N LYS A 138 -8.91 11.01 7.18
CA LYS A 138 -10.06 10.09 7.24
C LYS A 138 -10.84 10.26 8.55
N LEU A 139 -10.12 10.43 9.68
CA LEU A 139 -10.72 10.68 10.98
C LEU A 139 -11.43 12.04 11.03
N ALA A 140 -10.81 13.08 10.50
CA ALA A 140 -11.40 14.41 10.39
C ALA A 140 -12.69 14.40 9.57
N LEU A 141 -12.71 13.72 8.42
CA LEU A 141 -13.93 13.55 7.62
C LEU A 141 -15.06 12.85 8.38
N LYS A 142 -14.72 11.82 9.17
CA LYS A 142 -15.72 11.10 10.00
C LYS A 142 -16.31 11.98 11.11
N ARG A 143 -15.52 12.93 11.65
CA ARG A 143 -15.91 13.80 12.76
C ARG A 143 -16.38 15.19 12.34
N ARG A 144 -16.40 15.48 11.03
CA ARG A 144 -16.77 16.80 10.50
C ARG A 144 -18.27 17.05 10.66
N PRO A 145 -18.68 18.16 11.29
CA PRO A 145 -20.08 18.60 11.28
C PRO A 145 -20.53 18.94 9.86
N LYS A 146 -21.84 18.82 9.56
CA LYS A 146 -22.39 18.95 8.20
C LYS A 146 -21.96 20.23 7.47
N ASN A 147 -21.95 21.36 8.12
CA ASN A 147 -21.75 22.69 7.50
C ASN A 147 -20.33 23.26 7.69
N TRP A 148 -19.39 22.46 8.17
CA TRP A 148 -18.02 22.95 8.40
C TRP A 148 -17.14 22.83 7.15
N LYS A 149 -16.18 23.76 6.99
CA LYS A 149 -15.19 23.72 5.89
C LYS A 149 -14.45 22.37 5.86
N MET A 150 -14.13 21.88 4.68
CA MET A 150 -13.35 20.65 4.51
C MET A 150 -11.94 20.82 5.07
N PRO A 151 -11.33 19.78 5.66
CA PRO A 151 -9.94 19.83 6.06
C PRO A 151 -9.02 19.82 4.84
N LYS A 152 -7.81 20.35 4.99
CA LYS A 152 -6.77 20.31 3.96
C LYS A 152 -6.47 18.84 3.59
N LYS A 153 -6.36 18.56 2.30
CA LYS A 153 -6.03 17.22 1.82
C LYS A 153 -4.55 16.91 2.11
N PRO A 154 -4.22 15.67 2.46
CA PRO A 154 -2.83 15.24 2.55
C PRO A 154 -2.08 15.47 1.24
N THR A 155 -0.85 15.94 1.34
CA THR A 155 0.03 16.22 0.20
C THR A 155 1.18 15.23 0.07
N GLY A 156 1.49 14.48 1.12
CA GLY A 156 2.52 13.45 1.12
C GLY A 156 2.12 12.24 0.28
N SER A 157 3.06 11.69 -0.46
CA SER A 157 2.97 10.38 -1.09
C SER A 157 3.76 9.36 -0.27
N PHE A 158 3.20 8.18 -0.07
CA PHE A 158 3.98 7.07 0.49
C PHE A 158 4.91 6.52 -0.57
N ASN A 159 6.17 6.49 -0.27
CA ASN A 159 7.09 5.62 -0.99
C ASN A 159 6.88 4.22 -0.37
N ASN A 160 6.08 3.38 -1.03
CA ASN A 160 5.69 2.08 -0.50
C ASN A 160 6.79 1.00 -0.59
N GLY A 161 8.04 1.42 -0.75
CA GLY A 161 9.17 0.51 -0.73
C GLY A 161 9.07 -0.64 -1.74
N SER A 162 8.42 -0.42 -2.87
CA SER A 162 8.12 -1.50 -3.84
C SER A 162 9.35 -2.10 -4.52
N GLY A 163 10.52 -1.96 -3.93
CA GLY A 163 11.74 -2.67 -4.35
C GLY A 163 12.19 -2.39 -5.77
N HIS A 164 11.86 -1.24 -6.31
CA HIS A 164 12.38 -0.83 -7.60
C HIS A 164 13.86 -0.49 -7.46
N ASP A 165 14.63 -0.92 -8.43
CA ASP A 165 16.09 -0.72 -8.55
C ASP A 165 16.50 0.76 -8.80
N GLY A 166 15.78 1.72 -8.23
CA GLY A 166 15.98 3.16 -8.42
C GLY A 166 15.57 3.69 -9.79
N ARG A 167 15.22 2.82 -10.72
CA ARG A 167 14.63 3.23 -11.99
C ARG A 167 13.14 3.42 -11.78
N ASN A 168 12.65 4.59 -12.12
CA ASN A 168 11.21 4.82 -12.20
C ASN A 168 10.66 4.00 -13.38
N LEU A 169 10.47 2.71 -13.16
CA LEU A 169 9.91 1.77 -14.13
C LEU A 169 8.39 1.95 -14.24
N GLY A 170 7.95 3.20 -14.20
CA GLY A 170 6.58 3.56 -14.48
C GLY A 170 6.18 3.03 -15.85
N TYR A 171 5.19 2.17 -15.88
CA TYR A 171 4.56 1.77 -17.13
C TYR A 171 3.35 2.65 -17.40
N ALA A 172 3.09 2.92 -18.67
CA ALA A 172 1.95 3.73 -19.06
C ALA A 172 0.65 2.99 -18.74
N PHE A 173 -0.30 3.69 -18.14
CA PHE A 173 -1.64 3.15 -17.88
C PHE A 173 -2.66 3.89 -18.74
N TYR A 174 -3.12 3.26 -19.80
CA TYR A 174 -4.11 3.84 -20.70
C TYR A 174 -5.53 3.58 -20.18
N ASN A 175 -6.17 4.60 -19.69
CA ASN A 175 -7.52 4.50 -19.12
C ASN A 175 -8.43 5.61 -19.66
N PRO A 176 -8.70 5.62 -20.96
CA PRO A 176 -9.56 6.63 -21.58
C PRO A 176 -10.99 6.49 -21.08
N ARG A 177 -11.67 7.62 -20.97
CA ARG A 177 -13.07 7.69 -20.55
C ARG A 177 -13.87 8.56 -21.51
N ARG A 178 -15.15 8.24 -21.66
CA ARG A 178 -16.08 9.11 -22.39
C ARG A 178 -16.31 10.41 -21.61
N LYS A 179 -16.53 11.51 -22.32
CA LYS A 179 -17.06 12.74 -21.73
C LYS A 179 -18.52 12.47 -21.32
N LEU A 180 -18.82 12.54 -20.04
CA LEU A 180 -20.11 12.22 -19.44
C LEU A 180 -20.52 13.32 -18.46
N ASN A 181 -21.82 13.58 -18.34
CA ASN A 181 -22.36 14.44 -17.29
C ASN A 181 -22.29 13.75 -15.91
N ARG A 182 -22.68 14.47 -14.84
CA ARG A 182 -22.59 13.99 -13.45
C ARG A 182 -23.41 12.71 -13.23
N ALA A 183 -24.64 12.67 -13.71
CA ALA A 183 -25.55 11.54 -13.56
C ALA A 183 -25.02 10.30 -14.31
N GLN A 184 -24.59 10.48 -15.56
CA GLN A 184 -23.99 9.42 -16.37
C GLN A 184 -22.70 8.85 -15.74
N ARG A 185 -21.85 9.69 -15.15
CA ARG A 185 -20.66 9.24 -14.41
C ARG A 185 -21.03 8.40 -13.18
N GLN A 186 -22.09 8.77 -12.49
CA GLN A 186 -22.57 8.00 -11.32
C GLN A 186 -23.12 6.65 -11.76
N GLU A 187 -23.94 6.62 -12.79
CA GLU A 187 -24.51 5.41 -13.39
C GLU A 187 -23.39 4.46 -13.88
N ARG A 188 -22.43 4.96 -14.66
CA ARG A 188 -21.29 4.19 -15.14
C ARG A 188 -20.52 3.52 -13.97
N ARG A 189 -20.29 4.29 -12.87
CA ARG A 189 -19.65 3.71 -11.67
C ARG A 189 -20.50 2.63 -11.03
N GLY A 190 -21.82 2.78 -11.03
CA GLY A 190 -22.76 1.75 -10.56
C GLY A 190 -22.70 0.47 -11.39
N LEU A 191 -22.70 0.63 -12.72
CA LEU A 191 -22.56 -0.51 -13.65
C LEU A 191 -21.22 -1.23 -13.52
N ASP A 192 -20.11 -0.50 -13.37
CA ASP A 192 -18.78 -1.12 -13.16
C ASP A 192 -18.72 -1.89 -11.82
N ARG A 193 -19.31 -1.35 -10.74
CA ARG A 193 -19.44 -2.08 -9.47
C ARG A 193 -20.28 -3.36 -9.63
N ARG A 194 -21.39 -3.29 -10.37
CA ARG A 194 -22.28 -4.43 -10.63
C ARG A 194 -21.57 -5.51 -11.44
N MET A 195 -20.81 -5.13 -12.49
CA MET A 195 -19.99 -6.06 -13.25
C MET A 195 -18.98 -6.78 -12.37
N ARG A 196 -18.23 -6.06 -11.54
CA ARG A 196 -17.27 -6.67 -10.58
C ARG A 196 -17.96 -7.58 -9.57
N TYR A 197 -19.15 -7.23 -9.12
CA TYR A 197 -19.94 -8.07 -8.23
C TYR A 197 -20.34 -9.38 -8.90
N TYR A 198 -20.82 -9.32 -10.14
CA TYR A 198 -21.20 -10.54 -10.89
C TYR A 198 -20.02 -11.49 -11.11
N LEU A 199 -18.84 -10.96 -11.42
CA LEU A 199 -17.65 -11.79 -11.54
C LEU A 199 -17.29 -12.50 -10.23
N ARG A 200 -17.29 -11.76 -9.11
CA ARG A 200 -17.00 -12.36 -7.80
C ARG A 200 -17.99 -13.45 -7.40
N LYS A 201 -19.23 -13.37 -7.87
CA LYS A 201 -20.27 -14.35 -7.63
C LYS A 201 -20.32 -15.48 -8.68
N GLY A 202 -19.44 -15.46 -9.68
CA GLY A 202 -19.48 -16.41 -10.78
C GLY A 202 -20.69 -16.27 -11.72
N TRP A 203 -21.43 -15.14 -11.65
CA TRP A 203 -22.64 -14.92 -12.44
C TRP A 203 -22.31 -14.45 -13.87
N THR A 204 -21.64 -15.30 -14.61
CA THR A 204 -21.12 -14.99 -15.95
C THR A 204 -22.22 -14.69 -16.98
N LYS A 205 -23.39 -15.32 -16.89
CA LYS A 205 -24.54 -15.02 -17.78
C LYS A 205 -25.00 -13.57 -17.60
N SER A 206 -25.22 -13.13 -16.35
CA SER A 206 -25.61 -11.76 -16.01
C SER A 206 -24.53 -10.75 -16.39
N TYR A 207 -23.26 -11.10 -16.17
CA TYR A 207 -22.14 -10.29 -16.60
C TYR A 207 -22.12 -10.06 -18.12
N LYS A 208 -22.24 -11.13 -18.91
CA LYS A 208 -22.27 -11.05 -20.39
C LYS A 208 -23.42 -10.19 -20.88
N LYS A 209 -24.63 -10.37 -20.31
CA LYS A 209 -25.80 -9.56 -20.65
C LYS A 209 -25.52 -8.08 -20.39
N LEU A 210 -24.91 -7.75 -19.24
CA LEU A 210 -24.61 -6.38 -18.87
C LEU A 210 -23.56 -5.75 -19.79
N VAL A 211 -22.43 -6.42 -20.05
CA VAL A 211 -21.35 -5.93 -20.93
C VAL A 211 -21.85 -5.69 -22.36
N ARG A 212 -22.79 -6.50 -22.84
CA ARG A 212 -23.37 -6.39 -24.18
C ARG A 212 -24.51 -5.36 -24.26
N SER A 213 -24.98 -4.84 -23.13
CA SER A 213 -26.12 -3.93 -23.12
C SER A 213 -25.81 -2.61 -23.84
N LYS A 214 -26.81 -2.08 -24.57
CA LYS A 214 -26.72 -0.79 -25.28
C LYS A 214 -26.28 0.32 -24.31
N ARG A 215 -26.80 0.32 -23.09
CA ARG A 215 -26.49 1.34 -22.09
C ARG A 215 -25.02 1.33 -21.63
N VAL A 216 -24.45 0.16 -21.39
CA VAL A 216 -23.00 0.03 -21.06
C VAL A 216 -22.15 0.51 -22.23
N ASN A 217 -22.50 0.13 -23.47
CA ASN A 217 -21.77 0.58 -24.67
C ASN A 217 -21.82 2.10 -24.88
N GLN A 218 -22.90 2.76 -24.47
CA GLN A 218 -23.01 4.23 -24.51
C GLN A 218 -22.14 4.93 -23.48
N LEU A 219 -22.02 4.36 -22.26
CA LEU A 219 -21.37 5.00 -21.13
C LEU A 219 -19.88 4.68 -20.99
N PHE A 220 -19.44 3.56 -21.55
CA PHE A 220 -18.05 3.11 -21.43
C PHE A 220 -17.26 3.42 -22.71
N HIS A 221 -15.99 3.76 -22.54
CA HIS A 221 -15.08 3.83 -23.68
C HIS A 221 -14.79 2.43 -24.21
N PRO A 222 -14.54 2.22 -25.52
CA PRO A 222 -14.23 0.91 -26.09
C PRO A 222 -13.15 0.12 -25.34
N VAL A 223 -12.06 0.78 -24.92
CA VAL A 223 -10.98 0.16 -24.13
C VAL A 223 -11.46 -0.28 -22.74
N GLU A 224 -12.37 0.47 -22.10
CA GLU A 224 -12.97 0.05 -20.82
C GLU A 224 -13.86 -1.19 -20.99
N LEU A 225 -14.58 -1.29 -22.09
CA LEU A 225 -15.37 -2.49 -22.42
C LEU A 225 -14.49 -3.70 -22.66
N ASP A 226 -13.41 -3.54 -23.41
CA ASP A 226 -12.47 -4.63 -23.69
C ASP A 226 -11.71 -5.04 -22.42
N ARG A 227 -11.37 -4.11 -21.54
CA ARG A 227 -10.86 -4.45 -20.19
C ARG A 227 -11.89 -5.27 -19.39
N SER A 228 -13.17 -4.97 -19.54
CA SER A 228 -14.24 -5.78 -18.92
C SER A 228 -14.32 -7.18 -19.51
N LYS A 229 -14.16 -7.31 -20.84
CA LYS A 229 -14.08 -8.65 -21.49
C LYS A 229 -12.85 -9.43 -21.03
N SER A 230 -11.68 -8.76 -20.92
CA SER A 230 -10.46 -9.38 -20.40
C SER A 230 -10.63 -9.91 -18.97
N ARG A 231 -11.31 -9.17 -18.10
CA ARG A 231 -11.64 -9.66 -16.73
C ARG A 231 -12.54 -10.90 -16.75
N LEU A 232 -13.51 -10.96 -17.67
CA LEU A 232 -14.34 -12.16 -17.81
C LEU A 232 -13.52 -13.34 -18.32
N ALA A 233 -12.65 -13.10 -19.29
CA ALA A 233 -11.72 -14.11 -19.80
C ALA A 233 -10.83 -14.66 -18.69
N GLN A 234 -10.29 -13.80 -17.83
CA GLN A 234 -9.49 -14.21 -16.68
C GLN A 234 -10.30 -15.10 -15.70
N GLY A 235 -11.56 -14.76 -15.46
CA GLY A 235 -12.47 -15.61 -14.67
C GLY A 235 -12.64 -16.99 -15.30
N TYR A 236 -12.91 -17.08 -16.59
CA TYR A 236 -13.01 -18.37 -17.29
C TYR A 236 -11.72 -19.17 -17.28
N TYR A 237 -10.57 -18.50 -17.39
CA TYR A 237 -9.27 -19.17 -17.25
C TYR A 237 -9.07 -19.80 -15.87
N GLY A 238 -9.47 -19.07 -14.80
CA GLY A 238 -9.47 -19.59 -13.44
C GLY A 238 -10.38 -20.80 -13.24
N ASP A 239 -11.50 -20.84 -13.96
CA ASP A 239 -12.47 -21.95 -13.94
C ASP A 239 -12.11 -23.07 -14.91
N ASN A 240 -10.90 -23.11 -15.49
CA ASN A 240 -10.44 -24.10 -16.48
C ASN A 240 -11.29 -24.17 -17.76
N ARG A 241 -11.96 -23.08 -18.13
CA ARG A 241 -12.72 -22.96 -19.37
C ARG A 241 -11.89 -22.25 -20.45
N ASP A 242 -10.81 -22.89 -20.86
CA ASP A 242 -9.73 -22.29 -21.65
C ASP A 242 -10.19 -21.76 -23.01
N GLN A 243 -11.07 -22.46 -23.69
CA GLN A 243 -11.60 -21.98 -24.99
C GLN A 243 -12.40 -20.67 -24.79
N TRP A 244 -13.26 -20.61 -23.81
CA TRP A 244 -14.00 -19.36 -23.51
C TRP A 244 -13.09 -18.23 -23.03
N ALA A 245 -12.09 -18.57 -22.23
CA ALA A 245 -11.08 -17.60 -21.81
C ALA A 245 -10.35 -17.01 -23.01
N TYR A 246 -9.90 -17.86 -23.93
CA TYR A 246 -9.24 -17.43 -25.17
C TYR A 246 -10.17 -16.55 -26.02
N ASP A 247 -11.40 -16.98 -26.29
CA ASP A 247 -12.33 -16.26 -27.16
C ASP A 247 -12.65 -14.85 -26.62
N TRP A 248 -12.92 -14.73 -25.33
CA TRP A 248 -13.20 -13.44 -24.70
C TRP A 248 -11.96 -12.54 -24.61
N ALA A 249 -10.79 -13.09 -24.30
CA ALA A 249 -9.54 -12.36 -24.30
C ALA A 249 -9.18 -11.86 -25.70
N ASN A 250 -9.28 -12.74 -26.71
CA ASN A 250 -8.95 -12.41 -28.10
C ASN A 250 -9.88 -11.34 -28.70
N GLN A 251 -11.18 -11.34 -28.34
CA GLN A 251 -12.08 -10.24 -28.68
C GLN A 251 -11.58 -8.89 -28.13
N ALA A 252 -11.04 -8.86 -26.91
CA ALA A 252 -10.47 -7.65 -26.32
C ALA A 252 -9.15 -7.27 -27.01
N VAL A 253 -8.30 -8.23 -27.32
CA VAL A 253 -7.02 -8.04 -27.98
C VAL A 253 -7.18 -7.47 -29.38
N LYS A 254 -8.10 -7.99 -30.19
CA LYS A 254 -8.32 -7.53 -31.57
C LYS A 254 -8.54 -6.01 -31.68
N ARG A 255 -9.20 -5.39 -30.71
CA ARG A 255 -9.47 -3.94 -30.72
C ARG A 255 -8.52 -3.13 -29.84
N SER A 256 -8.18 -3.63 -28.68
CA SER A 256 -7.52 -2.86 -27.64
C SER A 256 -6.23 -3.51 -27.14
N GLY A 257 -5.72 -4.56 -27.76
CA GLY A 257 -4.57 -5.34 -27.30
C GLY A 257 -3.31 -4.51 -27.06
N LYS A 258 -3.09 -3.47 -27.87
CA LYS A 258 -1.99 -2.51 -27.67
C LYS A 258 -2.00 -1.88 -26.27
N TYR A 259 -3.18 -1.61 -25.72
CA TYR A 259 -3.37 -0.90 -24.43
C TYR A 259 -3.69 -1.83 -23.26
N LEU A 260 -3.93 -3.11 -23.52
CA LEU A 260 -4.41 -4.10 -22.56
C LEU A 260 -3.51 -5.33 -22.54
N PRO A 261 -2.28 -5.23 -22.03
CA PRO A 261 -1.38 -6.38 -21.94
C PRO A 261 -1.99 -7.52 -21.10
N GLU A 262 -2.85 -7.23 -20.14
CA GLU A 262 -3.59 -8.23 -19.36
C GLU A 262 -4.54 -9.09 -20.21
N ALA A 263 -5.05 -8.55 -21.33
CA ALA A 263 -5.86 -9.33 -22.27
C ALA A 263 -4.99 -10.30 -23.08
N ASN A 264 -3.85 -9.81 -23.60
CA ASN A 264 -2.86 -10.67 -24.26
C ASN A 264 -2.33 -11.75 -23.31
N TRP A 265 -2.04 -11.42 -22.06
CA TRP A 265 -1.59 -12.38 -21.05
C TRP A 265 -2.60 -13.52 -20.87
N THR A 266 -3.88 -13.20 -20.70
CA THR A 266 -4.94 -14.20 -20.53
C THR A 266 -5.13 -15.03 -21.80
N ALA A 267 -5.09 -14.40 -22.98
CA ALA A 267 -5.17 -15.11 -24.27
C ALA A 267 -4.00 -16.08 -24.44
N ALA A 268 -2.80 -15.65 -24.09
CA ALA A 268 -1.58 -16.45 -24.17
C ALA A 268 -1.65 -17.69 -23.27
N LEU A 269 -2.05 -17.52 -22.01
CA LEU A 269 -2.19 -18.63 -21.05
C LEU A 269 -3.27 -19.61 -21.48
N ALA A 270 -4.41 -19.13 -21.97
CA ALA A 270 -5.48 -19.99 -22.49
C ALA A 270 -5.05 -20.75 -23.75
N ALA A 271 -4.39 -20.07 -24.69
CA ALA A 271 -3.82 -20.68 -25.88
C ALA A 271 -2.77 -21.76 -25.54
N TRP A 272 -1.96 -21.54 -24.50
CA TRP A 272 -1.00 -22.52 -23.99
C TRP A 272 -1.69 -23.80 -23.52
N ARG A 273 -2.73 -23.68 -22.69
CA ARG A 273 -3.49 -24.87 -22.22
C ARG A 273 -4.18 -25.59 -23.36
N LEU A 274 -4.64 -24.84 -24.38
CA LEU A 274 -5.22 -25.38 -25.60
C LEU A 274 -4.18 -25.98 -26.57
N LYS A 275 -2.90 -26.02 -26.19
CA LYS A 275 -1.76 -26.48 -26.99
C LYS A 275 -1.53 -25.68 -28.28
N LYS A 276 -2.11 -24.49 -28.42
CA LYS A 276 -1.90 -23.55 -29.52
C LYS A 276 -0.64 -22.73 -29.28
N TYR A 277 0.52 -23.37 -29.29
CA TYR A 277 1.78 -22.80 -28.78
C TYR A 277 2.27 -21.60 -29.58
N ASP A 278 2.12 -21.57 -30.89
CA ASP A 278 2.53 -20.39 -31.68
C ASP A 278 1.64 -19.18 -31.37
N THR A 279 0.32 -19.37 -31.33
CA THR A 279 -0.61 -18.31 -30.91
C THR A 279 -0.27 -17.81 -29.49
N SER A 280 0.03 -18.73 -28.59
CA SER A 280 0.45 -18.41 -27.22
C SER A 280 1.72 -17.56 -27.20
N ARG A 281 2.74 -17.94 -28.01
CA ARG A 281 4.00 -17.20 -28.16
C ARG A 281 3.74 -15.77 -28.63
N GLN A 282 2.93 -15.59 -29.67
CA GLN A 282 2.62 -14.26 -30.24
C GLN A 282 1.96 -13.35 -29.18
N HIS A 283 1.01 -13.85 -28.41
CA HIS A 283 0.39 -13.10 -27.34
C HIS A 283 1.37 -12.78 -26.19
N PHE A 284 2.25 -13.72 -25.80
CA PHE A 284 3.29 -13.47 -24.79
C PHE A 284 4.31 -12.46 -25.28
N GLU A 285 4.71 -12.50 -26.54
CA GLU A 285 5.57 -11.49 -27.16
C GLU A 285 4.92 -10.10 -27.10
N ALA A 286 3.63 -10.00 -27.46
CA ALA A 286 2.89 -8.75 -27.34
C ALA A 286 2.84 -8.20 -25.91
N VAL A 287 2.81 -9.08 -24.90
CA VAL A 287 2.93 -8.67 -23.50
C VAL A 287 4.32 -8.12 -23.18
N SER A 288 5.36 -8.82 -23.64
CA SER A 288 6.76 -8.47 -23.32
C SER A 288 7.23 -7.18 -23.97
N THR A 289 6.63 -6.81 -25.10
CA THR A 289 7.00 -5.60 -25.88
C THR A 289 6.08 -4.41 -25.61
N SER A 290 5.02 -4.57 -24.80
CA SER A 290 4.05 -3.51 -24.56
C SER A 290 4.59 -2.44 -23.61
N ALA A 291 4.51 -1.18 -24.00
CA ALA A 291 4.78 -0.04 -23.14
C ALA A 291 3.80 0.10 -21.96
N TYR A 292 2.69 -0.66 -21.97
CA TYR A 292 1.67 -0.69 -20.94
C TYR A 292 1.82 -1.87 -19.98
N SER A 293 2.84 -2.71 -20.15
CA SER A 293 3.18 -3.80 -19.25
C SER A 293 4.08 -3.32 -18.12
N SER A 294 3.79 -3.78 -16.89
CA SER A 294 4.73 -3.61 -15.80
C SER A 294 5.99 -4.47 -16.03
N PRO A 295 7.15 -4.12 -15.44
CA PRO A 295 8.37 -4.93 -15.56
C PRO A 295 8.16 -6.40 -15.20
N TRP A 296 7.32 -6.69 -14.20
CA TRP A 296 6.93 -8.04 -13.82
C TRP A 296 6.19 -8.77 -14.94
N LEU A 297 5.30 -8.07 -15.62
CA LEU A 297 4.52 -8.65 -16.72
C LEU A 297 5.35 -8.75 -18.01
N VAL A 298 6.25 -7.79 -18.28
CA VAL A 298 7.22 -7.86 -19.39
C VAL A 298 8.07 -9.11 -19.27
N THR A 299 8.67 -9.35 -18.11
CA THR A 299 9.53 -10.51 -17.90
C THR A 299 8.76 -11.83 -17.92
N ALA A 300 7.54 -11.85 -17.38
CA ALA A 300 6.66 -13.01 -17.48
C ALA A 300 6.32 -13.31 -18.94
N GLY A 301 5.94 -12.30 -19.73
CA GLY A 301 5.66 -12.43 -21.15
C GLY A 301 6.85 -12.98 -21.92
N ALA A 302 8.03 -12.39 -21.74
CA ALA A 302 9.25 -12.84 -22.39
C ALA A 302 9.62 -14.28 -22.01
N PHE A 303 9.60 -14.62 -20.73
CA PHE A 303 9.91 -15.97 -20.28
C PHE A 303 8.95 -17.03 -20.83
N TRP A 304 7.66 -16.74 -20.84
CA TRP A 304 6.68 -17.67 -21.40
C TRP A 304 6.71 -17.74 -22.94
N ALA A 305 7.08 -16.63 -23.62
CA ALA A 305 7.35 -16.66 -25.05
C ALA A 305 8.54 -17.58 -25.38
N ALA A 306 9.61 -17.54 -24.56
CA ALA A 306 10.74 -18.45 -24.69
C ALA A 306 10.29 -19.91 -24.55
N ARG A 307 9.49 -20.24 -23.52
CA ARG A 307 8.95 -21.60 -23.34
C ARG A 307 8.11 -22.05 -24.53
N ALA A 308 7.28 -21.16 -25.08
CA ALA A 308 6.44 -21.47 -26.23
C ALA A 308 7.29 -21.71 -27.49
N SER A 309 8.41 -20.99 -27.65
CA SER A 309 9.34 -21.15 -28.76
C SER A 309 9.96 -22.56 -28.82
N ILE A 310 10.27 -23.16 -27.67
CA ILE A 310 10.71 -24.56 -27.63
C ILE A 310 9.61 -25.50 -28.11
N LYS A 311 8.37 -25.28 -27.67
CA LYS A 311 7.23 -26.13 -28.06
C LYS A 311 6.95 -26.12 -29.58
N ILE A 312 7.28 -25.01 -30.25
CA ILE A 312 7.13 -24.89 -31.72
C ILE A 312 8.46 -25.13 -32.46
N ARG A 313 9.49 -25.66 -31.78
CA ARG A 313 10.82 -25.99 -32.34
C ARG A 313 11.54 -24.80 -32.97
N GLN A 314 11.45 -23.62 -32.35
CA GLN A 314 12.16 -22.39 -32.76
C GLN A 314 13.18 -21.97 -31.72
N PRO A 315 14.33 -22.66 -31.57
CA PRO A 315 15.30 -22.42 -30.51
C PRO A 315 15.96 -21.04 -30.58
N ALA A 316 16.09 -20.47 -31.76
CA ALA A 316 16.64 -19.12 -31.92
C ALA A 316 15.81 -18.05 -31.17
N LEU A 317 14.51 -18.17 -31.14
CA LEU A 317 13.62 -17.29 -30.40
C LEU A 317 13.71 -17.49 -28.90
N TYR A 318 14.06 -18.68 -28.42
CA TYR A 318 14.20 -18.97 -26.99
C TYR A 318 15.24 -18.07 -26.34
N ASN A 319 16.45 -18.01 -26.90
CA ASN A 319 17.54 -17.17 -26.37
C ASN A 319 17.18 -15.69 -26.44
N LYS A 320 16.58 -15.23 -27.54
CA LYS A 320 16.08 -13.86 -27.70
C LYS A 320 15.15 -13.45 -26.54
N TYR A 321 14.16 -14.28 -26.23
CA TYR A 321 13.18 -13.96 -25.21
C TYR A 321 13.75 -14.11 -23.79
N LEU A 322 14.62 -15.10 -23.54
CA LEU A 322 15.31 -15.19 -22.24
C LEU A 322 16.22 -13.98 -21.98
N ALA A 323 16.93 -13.51 -23.01
CA ALA A 323 17.74 -12.30 -22.89
C ALA A 323 16.87 -11.08 -22.53
N ALA A 324 15.71 -10.94 -23.18
CA ALA A 324 14.76 -9.87 -22.83
C ALA A 324 14.23 -9.97 -21.38
N ALA A 325 13.93 -11.17 -20.88
CA ALA A 325 13.51 -11.37 -19.51
C ALA A 325 14.66 -11.08 -18.51
N SER A 326 15.89 -11.47 -18.83
CA SER A 326 17.07 -11.33 -17.96
C SER A 326 17.46 -9.87 -17.70
N ALA A 327 16.98 -8.94 -18.52
CA ALA A 327 17.22 -7.49 -18.36
C ALA A 327 16.58 -6.91 -17.06
N TYR A 328 15.70 -7.67 -16.40
CA TYR A 328 15.04 -7.26 -15.15
C TYR A 328 15.38 -8.23 -14.00
N PRO A 329 16.60 -8.17 -13.46
CA PRO A 329 17.14 -9.21 -12.55
C PRO A 329 16.41 -9.29 -11.20
N ARG A 330 15.60 -8.30 -10.84
CA ARG A 330 14.83 -8.27 -9.56
C ARG A 330 13.40 -8.76 -9.70
N THR A 331 13.04 -9.35 -10.83
CA THR A 331 11.74 -9.99 -11.04
C THR A 331 11.88 -11.51 -10.99
N PHE A 332 10.82 -12.21 -10.61
CA PHE A 332 10.84 -13.68 -10.54
C PHE A 332 11.30 -14.32 -11.85
N TYR A 333 10.68 -13.96 -12.97
CA TYR A 333 11.05 -14.52 -14.28
C TYR A 333 12.39 -13.98 -14.80
N GLY A 334 12.80 -12.80 -14.39
CA GLY A 334 14.13 -12.27 -14.70
C GLY A 334 15.24 -13.09 -14.02
N ILE A 335 15.05 -13.46 -12.76
CA ILE A 335 15.98 -14.37 -12.03
C ILE A 335 16.05 -15.73 -12.72
N LEU A 336 14.91 -16.32 -13.06
CA LEU A 336 14.87 -17.60 -13.76
C LEU A 336 15.56 -17.54 -15.13
N ALA A 337 15.30 -16.48 -15.90
CA ALA A 337 15.92 -16.28 -17.21
C ALA A 337 17.45 -16.16 -17.09
N ARG A 338 17.96 -15.39 -16.11
CA ARG A 338 19.40 -15.28 -15.87
C ARG A 338 20.02 -16.63 -15.54
N ARG A 339 19.40 -17.42 -14.66
CA ARG A 339 19.87 -18.77 -14.33
C ARG A 339 19.92 -19.69 -15.54
N LEU A 340 18.88 -19.66 -16.39
CA LEU A 340 18.85 -20.47 -17.62
C LEU A 340 19.88 -20.05 -18.66
N LEU A 341 20.30 -18.78 -18.65
CA LEU A 341 21.39 -18.27 -19.49
C LEU A 341 22.79 -18.44 -18.87
N GLY A 342 22.91 -19.06 -17.69
CA GLY A 342 24.20 -19.18 -16.98
C GLY A 342 24.71 -17.85 -16.41
N LEU A 343 23.87 -16.82 -16.33
CA LEU A 343 24.26 -15.51 -15.81
C LEU A 343 24.13 -15.49 -14.29
N GLU A 344 25.19 -15.07 -13.61
CA GLU A 344 25.17 -14.91 -12.16
C GLU A 344 24.16 -13.83 -11.73
N VAL A 345 23.45 -14.11 -10.62
CA VAL A 345 22.57 -13.17 -9.97
C VAL A 345 23.25 -12.70 -8.69
N LYS A 346 24.11 -11.70 -8.80
CA LYS A 346 24.73 -11.06 -7.64
C LYS A 346 23.89 -9.89 -7.19
N TYR A 347 23.43 -9.95 -5.95
CA TYR A 347 22.76 -8.82 -5.29
C TYR A 347 23.72 -8.23 -4.27
N ASN A 348 23.95 -6.92 -4.35
CA ASN A 348 24.60 -6.22 -3.26
C ASN A 348 23.56 -5.94 -2.17
N TRP A 349 23.68 -6.64 -1.05
CA TRP A 349 22.84 -6.46 0.14
C TRP A 349 23.43 -5.46 1.12
N THR A 350 24.64 -4.98 0.87
CA THR A 350 25.25 -3.95 1.69
C THR A 350 24.53 -2.64 1.44
N PRO A 351 23.93 -2.01 2.47
CA PRO A 351 23.36 -0.69 2.30
C PRO A 351 24.46 0.26 1.81
N PRO A 352 24.17 1.17 0.89
CA PRO A 352 25.13 2.19 0.53
C PRO A 352 25.53 2.97 1.79
N PRO A 353 26.83 3.30 1.93
CA PRO A 353 27.24 4.14 3.06
C PRO A 353 26.46 5.45 3.02
N LEU A 354 26.05 5.92 4.19
CA LEU A 354 25.31 7.16 4.32
C LEU A 354 26.25 8.31 3.97
N ALA A 355 26.27 8.72 2.72
CA ALA A 355 27.11 9.78 2.23
C ALA A 355 26.72 11.11 2.87
N LYS A 356 27.71 11.92 3.27
CA LYS A 356 27.49 13.26 3.87
C LYS A 356 26.60 14.14 2.98
N ASP A 357 26.78 14.06 1.68
CA ASP A 357 25.99 14.83 0.70
C ASP A 357 24.52 14.40 0.68
N ALA A 358 24.25 13.10 0.75
CA ALA A 358 22.87 12.57 0.79
C ALA A 358 22.12 13.01 2.04
N LEU A 359 22.82 13.11 3.18
CA LEU A 359 22.25 13.59 4.42
C LEU A 359 22.06 15.10 4.43
N SER A 360 22.99 15.83 3.85
CA SER A 360 22.86 17.29 3.64
C SER A 360 21.64 17.58 2.78
N GLU A 361 21.44 16.84 1.67
CA GLU A 361 20.25 16.97 0.83
C GLU A 361 18.97 16.58 1.59
N LEU A 362 19.00 15.49 2.36
CA LEU A 362 17.86 15.08 3.18
C LEU A 362 17.47 16.16 4.20
N SER A 363 18.45 16.79 4.83
CA SER A 363 18.21 17.82 5.85
C SER A 363 17.67 19.13 5.28
N LYS A 364 17.75 19.38 3.98
CA LYS A 364 17.11 20.53 3.31
C LYS A 364 15.59 20.38 3.24
N ALA A 365 15.08 19.17 3.22
CA ALA A 365 13.65 18.91 3.17
C ALA A 365 13.05 18.88 4.59
N PRO A 366 11.90 19.54 4.85
CA PRO A 366 11.27 19.52 6.18
C PRO A 366 10.96 18.11 6.69
N GLY A 367 10.63 17.18 5.80
CA GLY A 367 10.46 15.76 6.13
C GLY A 367 11.76 15.09 6.56
N GLY A 368 12.87 15.39 5.88
CA GLY A 368 14.19 14.88 6.22
C GLY A 368 14.71 15.37 7.57
N GLN A 369 14.51 16.66 7.87
CA GLN A 369 14.84 17.20 9.20
C GLN A 369 14.09 16.46 10.30
N ARG A 370 12.78 16.23 10.13
CA ARG A 370 11.98 15.46 11.07
C ARG A 370 12.46 14.01 11.22
N ALA A 371 12.84 13.37 10.11
CA ALA A 371 13.38 12.00 10.15
C ALA A 371 14.68 11.94 10.96
N VAL A 372 15.64 12.82 10.69
CA VAL A 372 16.90 12.92 11.47
C VAL A 372 16.59 13.15 12.95
N THR A 373 15.66 14.03 13.26
CA THR A 373 15.25 14.34 14.64
C THR A 373 14.62 13.13 15.33
N LEU A 374 13.79 12.34 14.63
CA LEU A 374 13.22 11.10 15.16
C LEU A 374 14.30 10.07 15.47
N LEU A 375 15.30 9.93 14.60
CA LEU A 375 16.45 9.06 14.85
C LEU A 375 17.25 9.53 16.09
N GLN A 376 17.40 10.84 16.31
CA GLN A 376 18.07 11.38 17.49
C GLN A 376 17.37 11.00 18.81
N ILE A 377 16.05 10.95 18.81
CA ILE A 377 15.27 10.54 19.98
C ILE A 377 15.07 9.03 20.09
N GLY A 378 15.50 8.24 19.08
CA GLY A 378 15.37 6.78 19.07
C GLY A 378 14.00 6.27 18.62
N GLU A 379 13.23 7.08 17.90
CA GLU A 379 11.93 6.71 17.30
C GLU A 379 12.12 6.28 15.83
N ASP A 380 12.86 5.18 15.63
CA ASP A 380 13.29 4.69 14.31
C ASP A 380 12.10 4.42 13.36
N HIS A 381 11.04 3.77 13.85
CA HIS A 381 9.82 3.52 13.06
C HIS A 381 9.07 4.79 12.63
N GLY A 382 9.29 5.89 13.32
CA GLY A 382 8.71 7.18 12.94
C GLY A 382 9.51 7.92 11.88
N ALA A 383 10.79 7.52 11.69
CA ALA A 383 11.71 8.14 10.74
C ALA A 383 11.62 7.54 9.34
N GLU A 384 11.10 6.30 9.22
CA GLU A 384 10.79 5.65 7.94
C GLU A 384 9.61 6.36 7.23
#